data_1293fddbac1078035f0d587c5ea1fb6f
#
_entry.id   1293fddbac1078035f0d587c5ea1fb6f
#
_cell.length_a   1.000
_cell.length_b   1.000
_cell.length_c   1.000
_cell.angle_alpha   90.00
_cell.angle_beta   90.00
_cell.angle_gamma   90.00
#
_symmetry.space_group_name_H-M   'P 1'
#
loop_
_entity.id
_entity.type
_entity.pdbx_description
1 polymer ?
#
loop_
_entity_poly.entity_id
_entity_poly.type
_entity_poly.pdbx_seq_one_letter_code
_entity_poly.pdbx_strand_id
1 'polypeptide(L)'
;MENTIQTKLAEYKEHIETLKSIDELEVYNWMMSLGAKLNDDALSEDKRTVENKIKQCQFDLFVDVQDNKFKAWSNGMIAAGYAYILLDVFNSLPLEQSKQITEDHFKEIKLDEMLTMNRKTGFYDMINLMINKIS
;
A
#
# COMPACT_ATOMS: atom_id res chain seq x y z
N MET A 1 -10.07 3.48 17.93
CA MET A 1 -8.85 3.50 17.11
C MET A 1 -8.73 2.29 16.22
N GLU A 2 -8.81 1.12 16.80
CA GLU A 2 -8.87 -0.10 16.00
C GLU A 2 -10.04 -0.05 15.02
N ASN A 3 -11.14 0.58 15.41
CA ASN A 3 -12.31 0.76 14.55
C ASN A 3 -11.99 1.54 13.26
N THR A 4 -11.07 2.50 13.32
CA THR A 4 -10.68 3.27 12.14
C THR A 4 -10.01 2.36 11.11
N ILE A 5 -9.10 1.50 11.56
CA ILE A 5 -8.41 0.53 10.69
C ILE A 5 -9.42 -0.45 10.11
N GLN A 6 -10.29 -1.02 10.94
CA GLN A 6 -11.29 -1.97 10.49
C GLN A 6 -12.27 -1.36 9.49
N THR A 7 -12.66 -0.10 9.70
CA THR A 7 -13.54 0.60 8.78
C THR A 7 -12.86 0.80 7.41
N LYS A 8 -11.60 1.22 7.42
CA LYS A 8 -10.82 1.38 6.17
C LYS A 8 -10.68 0.05 5.43
N LEU A 9 -10.33 -1.00 6.14
CA LEU A 9 -10.17 -2.33 5.54
C LEU A 9 -11.48 -2.84 4.96
N ALA A 10 -12.59 -2.66 5.67
CA ALA A 10 -13.90 -3.07 5.20
C ALA A 10 -14.30 -2.32 3.93
N GLU A 11 -14.03 -1.02 3.86
CA GLU A 11 -14.31 -0.21 2.69
C GLU A 11 -13.51 -0.70 1.47
N TYR A 12 -12.22 -1.00 1.66
CA TYR A 12 -11.39 -1.51 0.58
C TYR A 12 -11.85 -2.90 0.13
N LYS A 13 -12.16 -3.78 1.08
CA LYS A 13 -12.65 -5.11 0.76
C LYS A 13 -13.92 -5.04 -0.08
N GLU A 14 -14.89 -4.24 0.36
CA GLU A 14 -16.16 -4.09 -0.36
C GLU A 14 -15.94 -3.51 -1.76
N HIS A 15 -15.08 -2.51 -1.88
CA HIS A 15 -14.80 -1.88 -3.16
C HIS A 15 -14.14 -2.86 -4.14
N ILE A 16 -13.17 -3.62 -3.66
CA ILE A 16 -12.49 -4.63 -4.48
C ILE A 16 -13.47 -5.71 -4.93
N GLU A 17 -14.31 -6.21 -4.02
CA GLU A 17 -15.31 -7.21 -4.35
C GLU A 17 -16.32 -6.71 -5.38
N THR A 18 -16.73 -5.45 -5.26
CA THR A 18 -17.65 -4.82 -6.21
C THR A 18 -17.03 -4.75 -7.60
N LEU A 19 -15.78 -4.29 -7.68
CA LEU A 19 -15.09 -4.20 -8.97
C LEU A 19 -14.85 -5.57 -9.59
N LYS A 20 -14.46 -6.56 -8.78
CA LYS A 20 -14.26 -7.94 -9.25
C LYS A 20 -15.54 -8.54 -9.82
N SER A 21 -16.69 -8.19 -9.26
CA SER A 21 -17.97 -8.69 -9.75
C SER A 21 -18.33 -8.17 -11.14
N ILE A 22 -17.75 -7.03 -11.52
CA ILE A 22 -17.92 -6.46 -12.85
C ILE A 22 -16.90 -7.09 -13.81
N ASP A 23 -15.62 -6.93 -13.51
CA ASP A 23 -14.51 -7.49 -14.29
C ASP A 23 -13.22 -7.30 -13.49
N GLU A 24 -12.33 -8.29 -13.51
CA GLU A 24 -11.04 -8.20 -12.83
C GLU A 24 -10.21 -7.00 -13.34
N LEU A 25 -10.35 -6.65 -14.62
CA LEU A 25 -9.68 -5.48 -15.18
C LEU A 25 -10.05 -4.18 -14.48
N GLU A 26 -11.26 -4.10 -13.93
CA GLU A 26 -11.70 -2.90 -13.20
C GLU A 26 -10.87 -2.70 -11.94
N VAL A 27 -10.44 -3.78 -11.28
CA VAL A 27 -9.55 -3.68 -10.12
C VAL A 27 -8.21 -3.08 -10.53
N TYR A 28 -7.65 -3.54 -11.64
CA TYR A 28 -6.36 -3.02 -12.13
C TYR A 28 -6.47 -1.56 -12.57
N ASN A 29 -7.55 -1.20 -13.26
CA ASN A 29 -7.78 0.17 -13.68
C ASN A 29 -7.87 1.11 -12.46
N TRP A 30 -8.58 0.67 -11.44
CA TRP A 30 -8.70 1.41 -10.19
C TRP A 30 -7.34 1.56 -9.50
N MET A 31 -6.56 0.49 -9.43
CA MET A 31 -5.23 0.55 -8.82
C MET A 31 -4.32 1.54 -9.56
N MET A 32 -4.38 1.55 -10.89
CA MET A 32 -3.59 2.50 -11.67
C MET A 32 -3.99 3.95 -11.36
N SER A 33 -5.28 4.21 -11.16
CA SER A 33 -5.75 5.55 -10.79
C SER A 33 -5.27 5.95 -9.41
N LEU A 34 -5.21 5.00 -8.46
CA LEU A 34 -4.67 5.25 -7.13
C LEU A 34 -3.17 5.53 -7.19
N GLY A 35 -2.46 4.81 -8.06
CA GLY A 35 -1.02 5.03 -8.25
C GLY A 35 -0.70 6.42 -8.74
N ALA A 36 -1.54 6.96 -9.64
CA ALA A 36 -1.39 8.33 -10.09
C ALA A 36 -1.54 9.32 -8.94
N LYS A 37 -2.50 9.07 -8.04
CA LYS A 37 -2.69 9.90 -6.83
C LYS A 37 -1.48 9.82 -5.90
N LEU A 38 -0.91 8.64 -5.74
CA LEU A 38 0.27 8.45 -4.90
C LEU A 38 1.40 9.35 -5.38
N ASN A 39 1.66 9.35 -6.68
CA ASN A 39 2.80 10.07 -7.25
C ASN A 39 2.59 11.58 -7.31
N ASP A 40 1.37 12.06 -7.11
CA ASP A 40 1.09 13.49 -6.97
C ASP A 40 1.58 14.06 -5.63
N ASP A 41 1.71 13.21 -4.60
CA ASP A 41 2.21 13.59 -3.28
C ASP A 41 3.26 12.56 -2.84
N ALA A 42 4.25 12.36 -3.67
CA ALA A 42 5.21 11.27 -3.53
C ALA A 42 6.30 11.56 -2.52
N LEU A 43 6.95 10.48 -2.08
CA LEU A 43 8.17 10.54 -1.28
C LEU A 43 9.22 11.37 -2.05
N SER A 44 9.91 12.27 -1.36
CA SER A 44 10.91 13.14 -1.99
C SER A 44 12.07 12.32 -2.57
N GLU A 45 12.68 12.85 -3.62
CA GLU A 45 13.75 12.14 -4.35
C GLU A 45 14.94 11.77 -3.45
N ASP A 46 15.30 12.64 -2.53
CA ASP A 46 16.43 12.38 -1.62
C ASP A 46 16.18 11.21 -0.68
N LYS A 47 14.93 10.81 -0.49
CA LYS A 47 14.57 9.67 0.33
C LYS A 47 14.37 8.39 -0.48
N ARG A 48 14.49 8.45 -1.79
CA ARG A 48 14.37 7.26 -2.66
C ARG A 48 15.71 6.53 -2.74
N THR A 49 16.09 5.95 -1.61
CA THR A 49 17.39 5.31 -1.41
C THR A 49 17.24 3.80 -1.29
N VAL A 50 18.36 3.09 -1.36
CA VAL A 50 18.38 1.62 -1.23
C VAL A 50 17.72 1.16 0.06
N GLU A 51 17.92 1.90 1.15
CA GLU A 51 17.36 1.54 2.46
C GLU A 51 15.84 1.59 2.48
N ASN A 52 15.25 2.43 1.62
CA ASN A 52 13.82 2.64 1.55
C ASN A 52 13.17 1.89 0.39
N LYS A 53 13.96 1.11 -0.34
CA LYS A 53 13.49 0.38 -1.51
C LYS A 53 12.91 -0.98 -1.13
N ILE A 54 11.80 -1.33 -1.78
CA ILE A 54 11.21 -2.66 -1.66
C ILE A 54 11.99 -3.61 -2.58
N LYS A 55 12.78 -4.50 -1.99
CA LYS A 55 13.73 -5.34 -2.71
C LYS A 55 13.09 -6.37 -3.62
N GLN A 56 11.92 -6.86 -3.24
CA GLN A 56 11.23 -7.92 -3.97
C GLN A 56 10.26 -7.39 -5.02
N CYS A 57 10.34 -6.11 -5.34
CA CYS A 57 9.49 -5.50 -6.35
C CYS A 57 10.20 -5.45 -7.70
N GLN A 58 9.49 -5.78 -8.77
CA GLN A 58 10.00 -5.75 -10.14
C GLN A 58 10.32 -4.32 -10.60
N PHE A 59 9.55 -3.35 -10.12
CA PHE A 59 9.75 -1.92 -10.40
C PHE A 59 10.35 -1.23 -9.19
N ASP A 60 10.81 0.01 -9.39
CA ASP A 60 11.29 0.81 -8.27
C ASP A 60 10.11 1.22 -7.39
N LEU A 61 10.21 0.90 -6.12
CA LEU A 61 9.19 1.23 -5.13
C LEU A 61 9.92 1.58 -3.84
N PHE A 62 9.71 2.81 -3.36
CA PHE A 62 10.35 3.31 -2.15
C PHE A 62 9.30 3.77 -1.17
N VAL A 63 9.55 3.57 0.13
CA VAL A 63 8.68 4.05 1.20
C VAL A 63 9.51 4.50 2.39
N ASP A 64 9.12 5.59 3.01
CA ASP A 64 9.71 6.07 4.25
C ASP A 64 8.72 6.98 4.97
N VAL A 65 9.05 7.31 6.21
CA VAL A 65 8.32 8.31 6.97
C VAL A 65 8.83 9.69 6.57
N GLN A 66 7.92 10.57 6.24
CA GLN A 66 8.20 11.96 5.88
C GLN A 66 7.05 12.82 6.37
N ASP A 67 7.36 13.89 7.13
CA ASP A 67 6.34 14.76 7.70
C ASP A 67 5.35 14.02 8.61
N ASN A 68 5.86 13.11 9.44
CA ASN A 68 5.09 12.31 10.42
C ASN A 68 4.08 11.35 9.83
N LYS A 69 4.23 11.00 8.56
CA LYS A 69 3.38 9.99 7.91
C LYS A 69 4.19 9.24 6.87
N PHE A 70 3.67 8.11 6.44
CA PHE A 70 4.30 7.36 5.35
C PHE A 70 4.05 8.06 4.02
N LYS A 71 5.10 8.11 3.20
CA LYS A 71 5.02 8.49 1.80
C LYS A 71 5.78 7.47 0.98
N ALA A 72 5.42 7.34 -0.28
CA ALA A 72 6.02 6.37 -1.19
C ALA A 72 6.09 6.94 -2.61
N TRP A 73 6.87 6.27 -3.43
CA TRP A 73 6.97 6.56 -4.87
C TRP A 73 7.28 5.27 -5.60
N SER A 74 6.70 5.11 -6.79
CA SER A 74 6.99 3.98 -7.65
C SER A 74 6.84 4.35 -9.11
N ASN A 75 7.65 3.73 -9.96
CA ASN A 75 7.48 3.83 -11.42
C ASN A 75 6.62 2.69 -11.98
N GLY A 76 6.16 1.77 -11.13
CA GLY A 76 5.24 0.72 -11.53
C GLY A 76 3.80 1.13 -11.23
N MET A 77 2.93 1.06 -12.23
CA MET A 77 1.55 1.56 -12.09
C MET A 77 0.75 0.78 -11.04
N ILE A 78 0.86 -0.55 -11.06
CA ILE A 78 0.15 -1.40 -10.11
C ILE A 78 0.80 -1.31 -8.72
N ALA A 79 2.14 -1.28 -8.68
CA ALA A 79 2.86 -1.14 -7.41
C ALA A 79 2.52 0.19 -6.73
N ALA A 80 2.46 1.28 -7.48
CA ALA A 80 2.04 2.57 -6.94
C ALA A 80 0.61 2.48 -6.40
N GLY A 81 -0.27 1.72 -7.07
CA GLY A 81 -1.65 1.54 -6.65
C GLY A 81 -1.75 0.84 -5.31
N TYR A 82 -1.09 -0.32 -5.16
CA TYR A 82 -1.17 -1.01 -3.87
C TYR A 82 -0.44 -0.25 -2.77
N ALA A 83 0.61 0.49 -3.14
CA ALA A 83 1.29 1.36 -2.17
C ALA A 83 0.35 2.43 -1.63
N TYR A 84 -0.47 3.02 -2.49
CA TYR A 84 -1.49 3.99 -2.05
C TYR A 84 -2.41 3.40 -0.99
N ILE A 85 -2.90 2.18 -1.23
CA ILE A 85 -3.79 1.50 -0.29
C ILE A 85 -3.09 1.29 1.05
N LEU A 86 -1.85 0.80 1.03
CA LEU A 86 -1.08 0.59 2.25
C LEU A 86 -0.88 1.89 3.01
N LEU A 87 -0.51 2.96 2.32
CA LEU A 87 -0.32 4.26 2.94
C LEU A 87 -1.62 4.78 3.56
N ASP A 88 -2.74 4.64 2.85
CA ASP A 88 -4.02 5.13 3.34
C ASP A 88 -4.41 4.44 4.65
N VAL A 89 -4.20 3.14 4.76
CA VAL A 89 -4.50 2.40 5.99
C VAL A 89 -3.53 2.78 7.11
N PHE A 90 -2.22 2.77 6.84
CA PHE A 90 -1.22 3.12 7.86
C PHE A 90 -1.37 4.57 8.33
N ASN A 91 -1.67 5.48 7.42
CA ASN A 91 -1.79 6.91 7.74
C ASN A 91 -3.17 7.29 8.31
N SER A 92 -4.10 6.35 8.39
CA SER A 92 -5.42 6.60 8.99
C SER A 92 -5.33 6.88 10.49
N LEU A 93 -4.21 6.52 11.11
CA LEU A 93 -3.91 6.77 12.52
C LEU A 93 -2.56 7.49 12.63
N PRO A 94 -2.33 8.21 13.75
CA PRO A 94 -0.97 8.71 14.05
C PRO A 94 0.05 7.57 14.03
N LEU A 95 1.29 7.86 13.66
CA LEU A 95 2.34 6.84 13.52
C LEU A 95 2.45 5.90 14.71
N GLU A 96 2.42 6.43 15.93
CA GLU A 96 2.53 5.57 17.12
C GLU A 96 1.41 4.54 17.22
N GLN A 97 0.22 4.91 16.77
CA GLN A 97 -0.93 4.03 16.85
C GLN A 97 -0.96 3.04 15.69
N SER A 98 -0.30 3.36 14.58
CA SER A 98 -0.23 2.44 13.43
C SER A 98 0.65 1.22 13.70
N LYS A 99 1.37 1.18 14.82
CA LYS A 99 2.16 0.01 15.24
C LYS A 99 1.30 -1.25 15.44
N GLN A 100 0.01 -1.09 15.65
CA GLN A 100 -0.90 -2.21 15.80
C GLN A 100 -1.30 -2.88 14.49
N ILE A 101 -0.95 -2.25 13.36
CA ILE A 101 -1.25 -2.81 12.04
C ILE A 101 -0.30 -3.97 11.76
N THR A 102 -0.85 -5.09 11.27
CA THR A 102 -0.10 -6.29 10.96
C THR A 102 -0.38 -6.73 9.52
N GLU A 103 0.45 -7.64 9.04
CA GLU A 103 0.26 -8.25 7.73
C GLU A 103 -1.13 -8.88 7.57
N ASP A 104 -1.63 -9.51 8.64
CA ASP A 104 -2.93 -10.18 8.59
C ASP A 104 -4.10 -9.23 8.33
N HIS A 105 -3.98 -7.98 8.75
CA HIS A 105 -5.00 -6.97 8.45
C HIS A 105 -5.23 -6.84 6.93
N PHE A 106 -4.15 -6.89 6.16
CA PHE A 106 -4.23 -6.70 4.70
C PHE A 106 -4.70 -7.93 3.95
N LYS A 107 -4.61 -9.11 4.57
CA LYS A 107 -5.15 -10.33 3.96
C LYS A 107 -6.68 -10.28 3.86
N GLU A 108 -7.31 -9.56 4.77
CA GLU A 108 -8.77 -9.43 4.80
C GLU A 108 -9.34 -8.76 3.57
N ILE A 109 -8.61 -7.83 2.95
CA ILE A 109 -9.12 -7.11 1.78
C ILE A 109 -9.01 -7.93 0.49
N LYS A 110 -8.26 -9.03 0.54
CA LYS A 110 -8.09 -9.97 -0.58
C LYS A 110 -7.50 -9.36 -1.85
N LEU A 111 -6.79 -8.24 -1.70
CA LEU A 111 -6.10 -7.62 -2.82
C LEU A 111 -5.00 -8.53 -3.36
N ASP A 112 -4.35 -9.29 -2.48
CA ASP A 112 -3.28 -10.21 -2.85
C ASP A 112 -3.74 -11.27 -3.85
N GLU A 113 -5.03 -11.63 -3.84
CA GLU A 113 -5.59 -12.58 -4.80
C GLU A 113 -5.60 -12.03 -6.23
N MET A 114 -5.52 -10.70 -6.37
CA MET A 114 -5.52 -10.03 -7.66
C MET A 114 -4.11 -9.76 -8.19
N LEU A 115 -3.08 -10.05 -7.38
CA LEU A 115 -1.70 -9.74 -7.74
C LEU A 115 -0.97 -10.97 -8.28
N THR A 116 -0.10 -10.76 -9.27
CA THR A 116 0.82 -11.81 -9.70
C THR A 116 1.76 -12.16 -8.54
N MET A 117 2.45 -13.29 -8.64
CA MET A 117 3.37 -13.74 -7.58
C MET A 117 4.40 -12.66 -7.23
N ASN A 118 5.01 -12.05 -8.24
CA ASN A 118 6.02 -11.01 -8.00
C ASN A 118 5.44 -9.78 -7.32
N ARG A 119 4.26 -9.36 -7.74
CA ARG A 119 3.60 -8.19 -7.13
C ARG A 119 3.14 -8.49 -5.72
N LYS A 120 2.64 -9.70 -5.47
CA LYS A 120 2.22 -10.15 -4.16
C LYS A 120 3.40 -10.13 -3.18
N THR A 121 4.57 -10.63 -3.61
CA THR A 121 5.78 -10.62 -2.80
C THR A 121 6.18 -9.18 -2.46
N GLY A 122 6.18 -8.28 -3.44
CA GLY A 122 6.48 -6.87 -3.21
C GLY A 122 5.50 -6.21 -2.26
N PHE A 123 4.22 -6.53 -2.39
CA PHE A 123 3.16 -6.00 -1.52
C PHE A 123 3.42 -6.35 -0.05
N TYR A 124 3.70 -7.62 0.24
CA TYR A 124 3.98 -8.05 1.62
C TYR A 124 5.33 -7.55 2.13
N ASP A 125 6.32 -7.47 1.25
CA ASP A 125 7.63 -6.93 1.60
C ASP A 125 7.52 -5.47 2.03
N MET A 126 6.68 -4.70 1.34
CA MET A 126 6.42 -3.31 1.69
C MET A 126 5.75 -3.19 3.05
N ILE A 127 4.74 -4.02 3.33
CA ILE A 127 4.06 -4.04 4.63
C ILE A 127 5.09 -4.26 5.75
N ASN A 128 5.95 -5.25 5.58
CA ASN A 128 6.95 -5.58 6.59
C ASN A 128 7.99 -4.47 6.77
N LEU A 129 8.38 -3.81 5.69
CA LEU A 129 9.31 -2.69 5.79
C LEU A 129 8.66 -1.52 6.55
N MET A 130 7.40 -1.23 6.26
CA MET A 130 6.67 -0.17 6.97
C MET A 130 6.54 -0.47 8.46
N ILE A 131 6.20 -1.71 8.81
CA ILE A 131 6.13 -2.15 10.20
C ILE A 131 7.48 -1.94 10.90
N ASN A 132 8.56 -2.34 10.24
CA ASN A 132 9.91 -2.20 10.80
C ASN A 132 10.29 -0.74 11.04
N LYS A 133 9.86 0.17 10.18
CA LYS A 133 10.20 1.59 10.31
C LYS A 133 9.56 2.26 11.52
N ILE A 134 8.47 1.71 12.04
CA ILE A 134 7.76 2.27 13.19
C ILE A 134 7.87 1.41 14.45
N SER A 135 8.64 0.34 14.38
CA SER A 135 8.85 -0.54 15.55
C SER A 135 9.81 0.06 16.55
#